data_fc6bc0ca5ead4906d942b4e4d36c67a7
#
_entry.id   fc6bc0ca5ead4906d942b4e4d36c67a7
#
_cell.length_a   1.000
_cell.length_b   1.000
_cell.length_c   1.000
_cell.angle_alpha   90.00
_cell.angle_beta   90.00
_cell.angle_gamma   90.00
#
_symmetry.space_group_name_H-M   'P 1'
#
loop_
_entity.id
_entity.type
_entity.pdbx_description
1 polymer ?
#
loop_
_entity_poly.entity_id
_entity_poly.type
_entity_poly.pdbx_seq_one_letter_code
_entity_poly.pdbx_strand_id
1 'polypeptide(L)'
;VSFVRRLKKKVLKRWARNAFFPGWRLTLLRWCGVRIGRDVYIADDFIIVEELGGTDQVFLGDRVSIAPRVTLVTSSHANNSRIRAVAPTARGPVTIEDDAWIGSGAVILPGVRIGKGAVVGANSVVTEDVPPLTVVAGLPARPIRQLPPPPGWT
;
A
#
# COMPACT_ATOMS: atom_id res chain seq x y z
N VAL A 1 -13.66 -1.82 -19.01
CA VAL A 1 -14.18 -2.02 -17.64
C VAL A 1 -15.44 -1.19 -17.49
N SER A 2 -16.60 -1.81 -17.16
CA SER A 2 -17.89 -1.14 -17.03
C SER A 2 -17.85 0.02 -16.03
N PHE A 3 -18.50 1.15 -16.36
CA PHE A 3 -18.68 2.31 -15.48
C PHE A 3 -19.23 1.91 -14.11
N VAL A 4 -20.17 0.98 -14.07
CA VAL A 4 -20.77 0.44 -12.84
C VAL A 4 -19.70 -0.21 -11.93
N ARG A 5 -18.76 -0.98 -12.48
CA ARG A 5 -17.67 -1.60 -11.73
C ARG A 5 -16.73 -0.55 -11.11
N ARG A 6 -16.47 0.55 -11.83
CA ARG A 6 -15.65 1.67 -11.34
C ARG A 6 -16.32 2.42 -10.19
N LEU A 7 -17.62 2.70 -10.33
CA LEU A 7 -18.41 3.38 -9.31
C LEU A 7 -18.50 2.52 -8.04
N LYS A 8 -18.79 1.22 -8.18
CA LYS A 8 -18.81 0.26 -7.08
C LYS A 8 -17.50 0.25 -6.29
N LYS A 9 -16.34 0.19 -6.99
CA LYS A 9 -15.02 0.23 -6.33
C LYS A 9 -14.79 1.52 -5.53
N LYS A 10 -15.16 2.68 -6.08
CA LYS A 10 -15.04 3.97 -5.37
C LYS A 10 -15.85 4.01 -4.08
N VAL A 11 -17.10 3.55 -4.13
CA VAL A 11 -17.99 3.51 -2.97
C VAL A 11 -17.44 2.55 -1.92
N LEU A 12 -17.06 1.34 -2.31
CA LEU A 12 -16.50 0.34 -1.39
C LEU A 12 -15.22 0.82 -0.71
N LYS A 13 -14.31 1.47 -1.44
CA LYS A 13 -13.08 2.05 -0.85
C LYS A 13 -13.39 3.16 0.15
N ARG A 14 -14.36 4.04 -0.16
CA ARG A 14 -14.78 5.08 0.76
C ARG A 14 -15.34 4.48 2.04
N TRP A 15 -16.13 3.40 1.94
CA TRP A 15 -16.67 2.70 3.10
C TRP A 15 -15.59 1.94 3.87
N ALA A 16 -14.65 1.29 3.17
CA ALA A 16 -13.51 0.62 3.81
C ALA A 16 -12.65 1.59 4.63
N ARG A 17 -12.43 2.81 4.12
CA ARG A 17 -11.67 3.85 4.82
C ARG A 17 -12.27 4.21 6.18
N ASN A 18 -13.60 4.27 6.26
CA ASN A 18 -14.36 4.69 7.45
C ASN A 18 -15.03 3.51 8.17
N ALA A 19 -14.66 2.26 7.86
CA ALA A 19 -15.26 1.09 8.47
C ALA A 19 -14.91 1.00 9.96
N PHE A 20 -15.91 0.99 10.82
CA PHE A 20 -15.77 0.92 12.27
C PHE A 20 -15.09 -0.38 12.74
N PHE A 21 -15.40 -1.50 12.07
CA PHE A 21 -14.81 -2.80 12.39
C PHE A 21 -13.70 -3.17 11.41
N PRO A 22 -12.48 -3.54 11.89
CA PRO A 22 -11.35 -3.91 11.03
C PRO A 22 -11.67 -5.04 10.04
N GLY A 23 -12.44 -6.06 10.46
CA GLY A 23 -12.84 -7.18 9.59
C GLY A 23 -13.67 -6.75 8.38
N TRP A 24 -14.56 -5.78 8.55
CA TRP A 24 -15.34 -5.21 7.43
C TRP A 24 -14.47 -4.47 6.44
N ARG A 25 -13.46 -3.75 6.94
CA ARG A 25 -12.47 -3.05 6.10
C ARG A 25 -11.77 -4.02 5.15
N LEU A 26 -11.25 -5.12 5.68
CA LEU A 26 -10.57 -6.14 4.89
C LEU A 26 -11.50 -6.76 3.83
N THR A 27 -12.75 -7.06 4.19
CA THR A 27 -13.75 -7.60 3.27
C THR A 27 -14.06 -6.63 2.13
N LEU A 28 -14.28 -5.35 2.45
CA LEU A 28 -14.54 -4.31 1.45
C LEU A 28 -13.35 -4.11 0.51
N LEU A 29 -12.13 -4.12 1.03
CA LEU A 29 -10.90 -4.03 0.23
C LEU A 29 -10.72 -5.24 -0.69
N ARG A 30 -10.99 -6.48 -0.21
CA ARG A 30 -10.99 -7.68 -1.06
C ARG A 30 -12.02 -7.57 -2.19
N TRP A 31 -13.21 -7.05 -1.92
CA TRP A 31 -14.22 -6.80 -2.97
C TRP A 31 -13.81 -5.71 -3.96
N CYS A 32 -12.92 -4.81 -3.57
CA CYS A 32 -12.27 -3.85 -4.49
C CYS A 32 -11.19 -4.48 -5.35
N GLY A 33 -10.76 -5.72 -5.06
CA GLY A 33 -9.72 -6.44 -5.79
C GLY A 33 -8.33 -6.38 -5.15
N VAL A 34 -8.22 -5.87 -3.92
CA VAL A 34 -6.97 -5.96 -3.15
C VAL A 34 -6.75 -7.41 -2.74
N ARG A 35 -5.58 -7.96 -3.03
CA ARG A 35 -5.21 -9.29 -2.56
C ARG A 35 -4.63 -9.19 -1.17
N ILE A 36 -5.30 -9.79 -0.19
CA ILE A 36 -4.96 -9.68 1.23
C ILE A 36 -4.83 -11.08 1.81
N GLY A 37 -3.69 -11.37 2.38
CA GLY A 37 -3.37 -12.61 3.07
C GLY A 37 -4.13 -12.81 4.38
N ARG A 38 -3.63 -13.69 5.24
CA ARG A 38 -4.21 -14.02 6.54
C ARG A 38 -3.67 -13.09 7.63
N ASP A 39 -4.47 -12.86 8.66
CA ASP A 39 -4.08 -12.13 9.88
C ASP A 39 -3.52 -10.71 9.62
N VAL A 40 -4.01 -10.05 8.56
CA VAL A 40 -3.61 -8.70 8.19
C VAL A 40 -4.37 -7.68 9.03
N TYR A 41 -3.62 -6.70 9.56
CA TYR A 41 -4.18 -5.54 10.24
C TYR A 41 -4.04 -4.29 9.37
N ILE A 42 -5.15 -3.59 9.15
CA ILE A 42 -5.17 -2.28 8.45
C ILE A 42 -5.94 -1.30 9.33
N ALA A 43 -5.27 -0.28 9.79
CA ALA A 43 -5.85 0.79 10.60
C ALA A 43 -6.70 1.76 9.76
N ASP A 44 -7.23 2.78 10.41
CA ASP A 44 -8.12 3.78 9.82
C ASP A 44 -7.40 4.68 8.81
N ASP A 45 -8.18 5.34 7.96
CA ASP A 45 -7.69 6.27 6.94
C ASP A 45 -6.69 5.68 5.94
N PHE A 46 -6.73 4.38 5.71
CA PHE A 46 -5.94 3.73 4.66
C PHE A 46 -6.40 4.18 3.27
N ILE A 47 -5.44 4.60 2.44
CA ILE A 47 -5.70 5.18 1.12
C ILE A 47 -5.02 4.36 0.03
N ILE A 48 -5.76 4.03 -1.04
CA ILE A 48 -5.19 3.48 -2.27
C ILE A 48 -5.46 4.48 -3.39
N VAL A 49 -4.38 5.03 -3.96
CA VAL A 49 -4.40 5.89 -5.14
C VAL A 49 -4.17 5.02 -6.36
N GLU A 50 -5.19 4.91 -7.21
CA GLU A 50 -5.12 4.13 -8.46
C GLU A 50 -5.79 4.87 -9.60
N GLU A 51 -5.40 4.57 -10.84
CA GLU A 51 -6.09 5.06 -12.02
C GLU A 51 -7.48 4.43 -12.16
N LEU A 52 -8.46 5.20 -12.66
CA LEU A 52 -9.80 4.71 -12.96
C LEU A 52 -9.74 3.60 -14.02
N GLY A 53 -9.84 2.36 -13.58
CA GLY A 53 -9.73 1.16 -14.43
C GLY A 53 -8.50 0.31 -14.16
N GLY A 54 -7.54 0.80 -13.36
CA GLY A 54 -6.50 -0.02 -12.75
C GLY A 54 -7.17 -1.09 -11.88
N THR A 55 -6.75 -2.31 -12.01
CA THR A 55 -7.34 -3.43 -11.30
C THR A 55 -6.25 -4.10 -10.51
N ASP A 56 -6.54 -4.30 -9.23
CA ASP A 56 -5.91 -5.37 -8.46
C ASP A 56 -4.36 -5.31 -8.42
N GLN A 57 -3.82 -4.10 -8.22
CA GLN A 57 -2.36 -3.86 -8.16
C GLN A 57 -1.82 -3.71 -6.73
N VAL A 58 -2.60 -4.09 -5.73
CA VAL A 58 -2.16 -4.10 -4.34
C VAL A 58 -2.18 -5.52 -3.80
N PHE A 59 -1.02 -5.97 -3.31
CA PHE A 59 -0.77 -7.30 -2.80
C PHE A 59 -0.25 -7.19 -1.38
N LEU A 60 -0.99 -7.73 -0.42
CA LEU A 60 -0.61 -7.80 0.99
C LEU A 60 -0.46 -9.27 1.38
N GLY A 61 0.70 -9.62 1.89
CA GLY A 61 1.00 -10.95 2.41
C GLY A 61 0.31 -11.26 3.73
N ASP A 62 0.72 -12.34 4.36
CA ASP A 62 0.21 -12.76 5.66
C ASP A 62 0.77 -11.88 6.79
N ARG A 63 0.00 -11.62 7.84
CA ARG A 63 0.40 -10.90 9.06
C ARG A 63 1.00 -9.50 8.83
N VAL A 64 0.66 -8.87 7.70
CA VAL A 64 1.05 -7.48 7.43
C VAL A 64 0.32 -6.55 8.38
N SER A 65 1.04 -5.58 8.94
CA SER A 65 0.49 -4.55 9.82
C SER A 65 0.62 -3.17 9.17
N ILE A 66 -0.51 -2.51 8.92
CA ILE A 66 -0.58 -1.18 8.31
C ILE A 66 -1.19 -0.19 9.31
N ALA A 67 -0.40 0.78 9.72
CA ALA A 67 -0.81 1.83 10.65
C ALA A 67 -1.74 2.87 9.98
N PRO A 68 -2.34 3.81 10.75
CA PRO A 68 -3.26 4.81 10.19
C PRO A 68 -2.64 5.72 9.13
N ARG A 69 -3.48 6.17 8.19
CA ARG A 69 -3.13 7.15 7.15
C ARG A 69 -2.02 6.70 6.19
N VAL A 70 -1.76 5.42 6.07
CA VAL A 70 -0.85 4.90 5.05
C VAL A 70 -1.49 5.05 3.67
N THR A 71 -0.69 5.49 2.70
CA THR A 71 -1.10 5.65 1.31
C THR A 71 -0.30 4.74 0.40
N LEU A 72 -0.98 3.86 -0.33
CA LEU A 72 -0.39 3.06 -1.40
C LEU A 72 -0.73 3.70 -2.75
N VAL A 73 0.28 4.04 -3.53
CA VAL A 73 0.12 4.67 -4.84
C VAL A 73 0.45 3.66 -5.93
N THR A 74 -0.50 3.27 -6.75
CA THR A 74 -0.28 2.37 -7.89
C THR A 74 -0.24 3.10 -9.22
N SER A 75 -0.64 4.38 -9.23
CA SER A 75 -0.57 5.24 -10.42
C SER A 75 -0.44 6.70 -10.01
N SER A 76 0.47 7.42 -10.67
CA SER A 76 0.69 8.85 -10.52
C SER A 76 0.91 9.48 -11.89
N HIS A 77 0.14 10.51 -12.22
CA HIS A 77 0.27 11.25 -13.49
C HIS A 77 -0.31 12.66 -13.38
N ALA A 78 0.12 13.53 -14.29
CA ALA A 78 -0.19 14.96 -14.24
C ALA A 78 -1.65 15.34 -14.63
N ASN A 79 -2.54 14.37 -14.88
CA ASN A 79 -3.95 14.58 -15.24
C ASN A 79 -4.13 15.65 -16.36
N ASN A 80 -4.80 16.75 -16.03
CA ASN A 80 -5.12 17.84 -16.97
C ASN A 80 -4.08 18.99 -16.93
N SER A 81 -2.97 18.81 -16.22
CA SER A 81 -1.92 19.82 -16.18
C SER A 81 -1.25 20.00 -17.54
N ARG A 82 -0.84 21.24 -17.85
CA ARG A 82 -0.12 21.55 -19.07
C ARG A 82 1.23 20.84 -19.19
N ILE A 83 1.80 20.42 -18.06
CA ILE A 83 3.08 19.66 -18.04
C ILE A 83 2.89 18.17 -18.37
N ARG A 84 1.66 17.71 -18.61
CA ARG A 84 1.36 16.28 -18.87
C ARG A 84 2.23 15.66 -19.96
N ALA A 85 2.56 16.44 -20.99
CA ALA A 85 3.36 15.96 -22.12
C ALA A 85 4.83 15.65 -21.75
N VAL A 86 5.34 16.28 -20.70
CA VAL A 86 6.74 16.18 -20.26
C VAL A 86 6.90 15.65 -18.83
N ALA A 87 5.82 15.61 -18.08
CA ALA A 87 5.82 15.08 -16.71
C ALA A 87 5.96 13.55 -16.70
N PRO A 88 6.75 12.99 -15.77
CA PRO A 88 6.85 11.56 -15.63
C PRO A 88 5.49 10.95 -15.21
N THR A 89 5.18 9.79 -15.75
CA THR A 89 4.05 8.97 -15.32
C THR A 89 4.61 7.71 -14.67
N ALA A 90 4.18 7.43 -13.45
CA ALA A 90 4.56 6.23 -12.75
C ALA A 90 3.34 5.32 -12.58
N ARG A 91 3.50 4.04 -12.90
CA ARG A 91 2.49 2.99 -12.71
C ARG A 91 3.18 1.71 -12.28
N GLY A 92 2.56 0.98 -11.40
CA GLY A 92 3.06 -0.32 -10.98
C GLY A 92 2.35 -0.85 -9.75
N PRO A 93 2.42 -2.17 -9.53
CA PRO A 93 1.85 -2.79 -8.35
C PRO A 93 2.62 -2.36 -7.09
N VAL A 94 1.91 -2.32 -5.98
CA VAL A 94 2.52 -2.25 -4.65
C VAL A 94 2.37 -3.61 -4.00
N THR A 95 3.50 -4.20 -3.63
CA THR A 95 3.56 -5.51 -2.98
C THR A 95 4.15 -5.35 -1.58
N ILE A 96 3.41 -5.78 -0.57
CA ILE A 96 3.88 -5.82 0.82
C ILE A 96 3.89 -7.28 1.24
N GLU A 97 5.08 -7.82 1.47
CA GLU A 97 5.25 -9.23 1.81
C GLU A 97 4.91 -9.53 3.28
N ASP A 98 4.91 -10.82 3.63
CA ASP A 98 4.53 -11.30 4.95
C ASP A 98 5.26 -10.57 6.08
N ASP A 99 4.58 -10.41 7.21
CA ASP A 99 5.15 -9.88 8.44
C ASP A 99 5.69 -8.45 8.36
N ALA A 100 5.48 -7.72 7.25
CA ALA A 100 5.92 -6.35 7.12
C ALA A 100 5.08 -5.39 7.96
N TRP A 101 5.73 -4.35 8.48
CA TRP A 101 5.09 -3.31 9.28
C TRP A 101 5.27 -1.93 8.64
N ILE A 102 4.14 -1.27 8.34
CA ILE A 102 4.11 0.05 7.71
C ILE A 102 3.64 1.08 8.72
N GLY A 103 4.52 2.01 9.06
CA GLY A 103 4.29 3.09 10.01
C GLY A 103 3.29 4.12 9.52
N SER A 104 2.66 4.84 10.48
CA SER A 104 1.60 5.81 10.24
C SER A 104 2.02 6.88 9.23
N GLY A 105 1.11 7.23 8.31
CA GLY A 105 1.35 8.30 7.34
C GLY A 105 2.38 7.97 6.26
N ALA A 106 2.93 6.76 6.22
CA ALA A 106 3.86 6.38 5.16
C ALA A 106 3.18 6.36 3.79
N VAL A 107 3.96 6.71 2.76
CA VAL A 107 3.54 6.68 1.35
C VAL A 107 4.42 5.69 0.60
N ILE A 108 3.80 4.72 -0.05
CA ILE A 108 4.51 3.73 -0.88
C ILE A 108 4.22 4.05 -2.34
N LEU A 109 5.27 4.27 -3.15
CA LEU A 109 5.15 4.68 -4.54
C LEU A 109 4.90 3.51 -5.49
N PRO A 110 4.48 3.79 -6.75
CA PRO A 110 4.18 2.75 -7.74
C PRO A 110 5.37 1.83 -8.02
N GLY A 111 5.11 0.54 -8.10
CA GLY A 111 6.11 -0.48 -8.44
C GLY A 111 6.93 -0.98 -7.26
N VAL A 112 6.76 -0.41 -6.07
CA VAL A 112 7.57 -0.75 -4.89
C VAL A 112 7.15 -2.08 -4.26
N ARG A 113 8.15 -2.88 -3.90
CA ARG A 113 8.03 -4.08 -3.08
C ARG A 113 8.62 -3.85 -1.70
N ILE A 114 7.84 -4.13 -0.66
CA ILE A 114 8.29 -4.17 0.73
C ILE A 114 8.53 -5.63 1.10
N GLY A 115 9.77 -5.97 1.37
CA GLY A 115 10.19 -7.34 1.65
C GLY A 115 9.67 -7.89 2.98
N LYS A 116 9.71 -9.22 3.11
CA LYS A 116 9.22 -9.96 4.28
C LYS A 116 9.83 -9.42 5.59
N GLY A 117 8.97 -9.09 6.56
CA GLY A 117 9.41 -8.55 7.86
C GLY A 117 10.10 -7.19 7.80
N ALA A 118 10.04 -6.48 6.68
CA ALA A 118 10.56 -5.12 6.61
C ALA A 118 9.70 -4.14 7.39
N VAL A 119 10.31 -3.06 7.85
CA VAL A 119 9.65 -2.00 8.62
C VAL A 119 9.82 -0.66 7.91
N VAL A 120 8.72 0.02 7.66
CA VAL A 120 8.71 1.38 7.13
C VAL A 120 8.37 2.35 8.26
N GLY A 121 9.26 3.29 8.54
CA GLY A 121 9.07 4.32 9.56
C GLY A 121 7.88 5.23 9.25
N ALA A 122 7.31 5.84 10.30
CA ALA A 122 6.20 6.78 10.14
C ALA A 122 6.56 7.98 9.24
N ASN A 123 5.59 8.48 8.47
CA ASN A 123 5.72 9.60 7.55
C ASN A 123 6.85 9.45 6.50
N SER A 124 7.28 8.23 6.22
CA SER A 124 8.30 7.96 5.20
C SER A 124 7.68 7.89 3.80
N VAL A 125 8.46 8.27 2.78
CA VAL A 125 8.09 8.07 1.37
C VAL A 125 9.02 7.04 0.76
N VAL A 126 8.49 5.85 0.49
CA VAL A 126 9.25 4.73 -0.09
C VAL A 126 9.19 4.81 -1.60
N THR A 127 10.34 5.00 -2.21
CA THR A 127 10.51 5.20 -3.66
C THR A 127 11.16 4.02 -4.36
N GLU A 128 11.74 3.09 -3.59
CA GLU A 128 12.51 1.94 -4.06
C GLU A 128 12.13 0.70 -3.24
N ASP A 129 12.44 -0.49 -3.76
CA ASP A 129 12.20 -1.74 -3.06
C ASP A 129 12.93 -1.79 -1.71
N VAL A 130 12.25 -2.33 -0.71
CA VAL A 130 12.81 -2.52 0.63
C VAL A 130 13.17 -4.01 0.81
N PRO A 131 14.43 -4.34 1.07
CA PRO A 131 14.83 -5.72 1.31
C PRO A 131 14.14 -6.33 2.55
N PRO A 132 14.04 -7.67 2.62
CA PRO A 132 13.51 -8.34 3.81
C PRO A 132 14.25 -7.91 5.09
N LEU A 133 13.52 -7.89 6.21
CA LEU A 133 14.06 -7.59 7.55
C LEU A 133 14.80 -6.26 7.64
N THR A 134 14.51 -5.32 6.76
CA THR A 134 15.16 -4.01 6.72
C THR A 134 14.24 -2.93 7.27
N VAL A 135 14.76 -2.09 8.15
CA VAL A 135 14.08 -0.87 8.63
C VAL A 135 14.49 0.28 7.71
N VAL A 136 13.49 0.94 7.11
CA VAL A 136 13.70 2.15 6.32
C VAL A 136 12.90 3.30 6.91
N ALA A 137 13.43 4.52 6.82
CA ALA A 137 12.66 5.73 7.16
C ALA A 137 13.17 6.96 6.40
N GLY A 138 12.38 8.01 6.40
CA GLY A 138 12.71 9.30 5.82
C GLY A 138 12.02 9.62 4.51
N LEU A 139 12.42 10.75 3.91
CA LEU A 139 11.84 11.34 2.71
C LEU A 139 12.96 11.80 1.77
N PRO A 140 13.36 10.99 0.78
CA PRO A 140 12.94 9.61 0.52
C PRO A 140 13.43 8.63 1.60
N ALA A 141 12.71 7.52 1.78
CA ALA A 141 13.08 6.49 2.75
C ALA A 141 14.44 5.86 2.41
N ARG A 142 15.27 5.68 3.42
CA ARG A 142 16.59 5.04 3.31
C ARG A 142 16.75 3.96 4.39
N PRO A 143 17.56 2.92 4.15
CA PRO A 143 17.85 1.91 5.15
C PRO A 143 18.49 2.52 6.39
N ILE A 144 17.95 2.14 7.57
CA ILE A 144 18.48 2.54 8.87
C ILE A 144 19.24 1.38 9.51
N ARG A 145 18.66 0.19 9.45
CA ARG A 145 19.27 -1.03 10.04
C ARG A 145 18.63 -2.29 9.47
N GLN A 146 19.35 -3.40 9.63
CA GLN A 146 18.88 -4.75 9.41
C GLN A 146 18.34 -5.34 10.72
N LEU A 147 17.20 -6.02 10.68
CA LEU A 147 16.65 -6.75 11.81
C LEU A 147 17.18 -8.20 11.82
N PRO A 148 17.41 -8.79 12.97
CA PRO A 148 17.63 -10.23 13.06
C PRO A 148 16.34 -10.96 12.72
N PRO A 149 16.42 -12.17 12.13
CA PRO A 149 15.22 -12.98 11.91
C PRO A 149 14.57 -13.33 13.26
N PRO A 150 13.23 -13.21 13.38
CA PRO A 150 12.53 -13.64 14.57
C PRO A 150 12.70 -15.14 14.84
N PRO A 151 12.57 -15.59 16.10
CA PRO A 151 12.63 -17.02 16.44
C PRO A 151 11.62 -17.82 15.59
N GLY A 152 12.08 -18.92 14.98
CA GLY A 152 11.24 -19.79 14.15
C GLY A 152 11.05 -19.32 12.70
N TRP A 153 11.73 -18.29 12.26
CA TRP A 153 11.80 -17.93 10.84
C TRP A 153 12.84 -18.82 10.12
N THR A 154 12.36 -19.68 9.27
CA THR A 154 13.16 -20.49 8.33
C THR A 154 12.91 -20.02 6.90
#